data_4a18c3d206b9def0bc4c97d1898b7b67
#
_entry.id   4a18c3d206b9def0bc4c97d1898b7b67
#
_cell.length_a   1.000
_cell.length_b   1.000
_cell.length_c   1.000
_cell.angle_alpha   90.00
_cell.angle_beta   90.00
_cell.angle_gamma   90.00
#
_symmetry.space_group_name_H-M   'P 1'
#
loop_
_entity.id
_entity.type
_entity.pdbx_description
1 polymer ?
#
loop_
_entity_poly.entity_id
_entity_poly.type
_entity_poly.pdbx_seq_one_letter_code
_entity_poly.pdbx_strand_id
1 'polypeptide(L)'
;TFVLGRKINPKVSSIGAIDGLQAEKSFGNFYTGIIAGFRPDISDYNFNPDLMQYGAYVGLKSQTKGFYSHTTLGAMEQNNSGNVDRRYTYFQHSSTIAQKLNIFSSFELDLYNQVTADSVGKPRLTNLYILVGYRINRMVDFSLSYNSRKQIVYYETLKTDIERMLDDDIARQGIRATVNIRPANYIGIGGSYSKRFQSNDLNKSDNLNGYLSFSKIPWIDGRFYANYNRNISNYMQTNIYSVRYSRPIIKMKLDGDIYYRL
;
A
#
# COMPACT_ATOMS: atom_id res chain seq x y z
N THR A 1 -4.73 -13.30 22.65
CA THR A 1 -5.11 -11.87 22.63
C THR A 1 -6.56 -11.76 22.25
N PHE A 2 -7.32 -10.97 23.00
CA PHE A 2 -8.69 -10.59 22.67
C PHE A 2 -8.76 -9.08 22.52
N VAL A 3 -9.57 -8.63 21.58
CA VAL A 3 -9.85 -7.21 21.35
C VAL A 3 -11.34 -7.08 21.11
N LEU A 4 -11.98 -6.20 21.85
CA LEU A 4 -13.37 -5.81 21.67
C LEU A 4 -13.42 -4.33 21.34
N GLY A 5 -14.19 -3.97 20.33
CA GLY A 5 -14.33 -2.59 19.84
C GLY A 5 -13.71 -2.39 18.46
N ARG A 6 -13.47 -1.12 18.09
CA ARG A 6 -12.97 -0.73 16.76
C ARG A 6 -11.47 -0.98 16.64
N LYS A 7 -11.08 -1.83 15.70
CA LYS A 7 -9.67 -2.11 15.42
C LYS A 7 -9.43 -2.57 13.99
N ILE A 8 -8.31 -2.11 13.42
CA ILE A 8 -7.72 -2.68 12.19
C ILE A 8 -6.77 -3.80 12.60
N ASN A 9 -6.95 -4.99 12.04
CA ASN A 9 -6.03 -6.10 12.27
C ASN A 9 -4.82 -5.99 11.33
N PRO A 10 -3.60 -5.84 11.84
CA PRO A 10 -2.40 -5.65 11.00
C PRO A 10 -2.03 -6.91 10.20
N LYS A 11 -2.56 -8.07 10.53
CA LYS A 11 -2.29 -9.34 9.84
C LYS A 11 -3.25 -9.60 8.68
N VAL A 12 -4.37 -8.87 8.66
CA VAL A 12 -5.42 -8.92 7.63
C VAL A 12 -5.89 -7.49 7.37
N SER A 13 -4.95 -6.63 7.09
CA SER A 13 -5.16 -5.18 7.00
C SER A 13 -6.13 -4.73 5.90
N SER A 14 -6.34 -5.57 4.89
CA SER A 14 -7.28 -5.30 3.80
C SER A 14 -8.75 -5.24 4.24
N ILE A 15 -9.09 -5.88 5.36
CA ILE A 15 -10.45 -5.84 5.91
C ILE A 15 -10.83 -4.42 6.36
N GLY A 16 -9.85 -3.60 6.72
CA GLY A 16 -10.08 -2.29 7.29
C GLY A 16 -10.41 -2.34 8.78
N ALA A 17 -11.11 -1.31 9.26
CA ALA A 17 -11.58 -1.26 10.65
C ALA A 17 -12.83 -2.14 10.82
N ILE A 18 -12.89 -2.85 11.96
CA ILE A 18 -14.06 -3.63 12.37
C ILE A 18 -14.44 -3.24 13.78
N ASP A 19 -15.73 -2.95 13.97
CA ASP A 19 -16.37 -2.75 15.27
C ASP A 19 -16.89 -4.11 15.75
N GLY A 20 -16.12 -4.79 16.58
CA GLY A 20 -16.48 -6.13 16.99
C GLY A 20 -15.44 -6.84 17.81
N LEU A 21 -15.39 -8.14 17.68
CA LEU A 21 -14.51 -9.07 18.40
C LEU A 21 -13.39 -9.57 17.48
N GLN A 22 -12.18 -9.50 17.96
CA GLN A 22 -11.03 -10.15 17.34
C GLN A 22 -10.33 -11.02 18.41
N ALA A 23 -10.15 -12.28 18.09
CA ALA A 23 -9.47 -13.22 18.97
C ALA A 23 -8.33 -13.90 18.23
N GLU A 24 -7.18 -14.00 18.88
CA GLU A 24 -6.00 -14.66 18.32
C GLU A 24 -5.29 -15.50 19.38
N LYS A 25 -4.86 -16.68 18.97
CA LYS A 25 -4.01 -17.56 19.77
C LYS A 25 -2.75 -17.95 18.98
N SER A 26 -1.61 -17.87 19.63
CA SER A 26 -0.32 -18.29 19.08
C SER A 26 0.10 -19.63 19.69
N PHE A 27 0.71 -20.47 18.85
CA PHE A 27 1.22 -21.81 19.18
C PHE A 27 2.66 -21.91 18.62
N GLY A 28 3.64 -21.44 19.39
CA GLY A 28 5.00 -21.33 18.90
C GLY A 28 5.08 -20.35 17.70
N ASN A 29 5.52 -20.88 16.57
CA ASN A 29 5.63 -20.12 15.34
C ASN A 29 4.31 -19.93 14.59
N PHE A 30 3.29 -20.72 14.90
CA PHE A 30 1.96 -20.61 14.31
C PHE A 30 1.07 -19.69 15.11
N TYR A 31 0.11 -19.08 14.45
CA TYR A 31 -1.00 -18.38 15.06
C TYR A 31 -2.27 -18.58 14.23
N THR A 32 -3.39 -18.54 14.91
CA THR A 32 -4.72 -18.52 14.30
C THR A 32 -5.56 -17.46 14.96
N GLY A 33 -6.48 -16.88 14.20
CA GLY A 33 -7.38 -15.88 14.72
C GLY A 33 -8.72 -15.89 14.00
N ILE A 34 -9.70 -15.33 14.68
CA ILE A 34 -11.04 -15.09 14.17
C ILE A 34 -11.37 -13.60 14.33
N ILE A 35 -12.18 -13.13 13.42
CA ILE A 35 -12.69 -11.76 13.41
C ILE A 35 -14.18 -11.83 13.15
N ALA A 36 -14.97 -11.10 13.92
CA ALA A 36 -16.41 -10.94 13.70
C ALA A 36 -16.85 -9.56 14.19
N GLY A 37 -17.61 -8.86 13.39
CA GLY A 37 -18.10 -7.53 13.72
C GLY A 37 -18.67 -6.81 12.53
N PHE A 38 -18.75 -5.49 12.63
CA PHE A 38 -19.39 -4.61 11.66
C PHE A 38 -18.34 -3.67 11.08
N ARG A 39 -18.43 -3.45 9.80
CA ARG A 39 -17.60 -2.48 9.12
C ARG A 39 -18.21 -1.09 9.32
N PRO A 40 -17.46 -0.09 9.85
CA PRO A 40 -17.96 1.27 9.94
C PRO A 40 -18.37 1.83 8.59
N ASP A 41 -19.30 2.76 8.58
CA ASP A 41 -19.67 3.51 7.39
C ASP A 41 -18.44 4.20 6.78
N ILE A 42 -18.39 4.25 5.44
CA ILE A 42 -17.24 4.80 4.70
C ILE A 42 -17.18 6.32 4.77
N SER A 43 -18.34 6.97 4.89
CA SER A 43 -18.46 8.43 4.79
C SER A 43 -18.20 9.13 6.12
N ASP A 44 -18.82 8.66 7.20
CA ASP A 44 -18.81 9.31 8.51
C ASP A 44 -18.15 8.47 9.62
N TYR A 45 -17.73 7.26 9.30
CA TYR A 45 -17.13 6.29 10.24
C TYR A 45 -18.03 5.91 11.41
N ASN A 46 -19.33 6.12 11.31
CA ASN A 46 -20.30 5.66 12.31
C ASN A 46 -20.45 4.14 12.29
N PHE A 47 -21.02 3.60 13.36
CA PHE A 47 -21.36 2.19 13.45
C PHE A 47 -22.42 1.84 12.40
N ASN A 48 -22.14 0.84 11.57
CA ASN A 48 -23.05 0.40 10.52
C ASN A 48 -23.46 -1.07 10.76
N PRO A 49 -24.69 -1.32 11.27
CA PRO A 49 -25.17 -2.67 11.55
C PRO A 49 -25.49 -3.50 10.30
N ASP A 50 -25.61 -2.87 9.13
CA ASP A 50 -25.94 -3.57 7.89
C ASP A 50 -24.72 -4.29 7.29
N LEU A 51 -23.52 -3.84 7.62
CA LEU A 51 -22.28 -4.38 7.08
C LEU A 51 -21.58 -5.29 8.08
N MET A 52 -22.01 -6.51 8.15
CA MET A 52 -21.38 -7.54 8.98
C MET A 52 -20.18 -8.16 8.24
N GLN A 53 -19.03 -8.24 8.90
CA GLN A 53 -17.84 -8.96 8.42
C GLN A 53 -17.39 -9.99 9.43
N TYR A 54 -17.04 -11.18 8.96
CA TYR A 54 -16.46 -12.22 9.76
C TYR A 54 -15.50 -13.11 8.96
N GLY A 55 -14.62 -13.76 9.65
CA GLY A 55 -13.66 -14.65 9.04
C GLY A 55 -12.64 -15.20 10.00
N ALA A 56 -11.74 -15.97 9.43
CA ALA A 56 -10.64 -16.57 10.16
C ALA A 56 -9.33 -16.44 9.38
N TYR A 57 -8.23 -16.47 10.11
CA TYR A 57 -6.91 -16.45 9.51
C TYR A 57 -5.95 -17.36 10.27
N VAL A 58 -4.97 -17.85 9.57
CA VAL A 58 -3.84 -18.60 10.12
C VAL A 58 -2.55 -17.98 9.63
N GLY A 59 -1.50 -18.15 10.39
CA GLY A 59 -0.21 -17.64 9.95
C GLY A 59 0.97 -18.33 10.59
N LEU A 60 2.12 -18.10 9.96
CA LEU A 60 3.40 -18.64 10.35
C LEU A 60 4.42 -17.52 10.50
N LYS A 61 5.14 -17.51 11.61
CA LYS A 61 6.31 -16.66 11.82
C LYS A 61 7.54 -17.55 11.89
N SER A 62 8.59 -17.16 11.21
CA SER A 62 9.89 -17.80 11.31
C SER A 62 10.94 -16.75 11.56
N GLN A 63 11.77 -16.97 12.56
CA GLN A 63 12.85 -16.05 12.90
C GLN A 63 14.09 -16.86 13.25
N THR A 64 15.12 -16.70 12.43
CA THR A 64 16.45 -17.25 12.66
C THR A 64 17.49 -16.16 12.43
N LYS A 65 18.77 -16.45 12.71
CA LYS A 65 19.85 -15.49 12.47
C LYS A 65 19.93 -15.12 10.98
N GLY A 66 19.59 -13.86 10.67
CA GLY A 66 19.60 -13.34 9.31
C GLY A 66 18.38 -13.63 8.46
N PHE A 67 17.37 -14.33 8.99
CA PHE A 67 16.12 -14.59 8.28
C PHE A 67 14.92 -14.32 9.19
N TYR A 68 14.01 -13.50 8.69
CA TYR A 68 12.70 -13.27 9.29
C TYR A 68 11.63 -13.49 8.22
N SER A 69 10.57 -14.20 8.55
CA SER A 69 9.38 -14.27 7.69
C SER A 69 8.10 -14.29 8.51
N HIS A 70 7.07 -13.71 7.93
CA HIS A 70 5.74 -13.67 8.48
C HIS A 70 4.73 -13.84 7.35
N THR A 71 3.96 -14.92 7.40
CA THR A 71 2.95 -15.26 6.39
C THR A 71 1.60 -15.38 7.05
N THR A 72 0.58 -14.80 6.45
CA THR A 72 -0.83 -14.90 6.88
C THR A 72 -1.69 -15.32 5.70
N LEU A 73 -2.60 -16.25 5.93
CA LEU A 73 -3.67 -16.63 5.02
C LEU A 73 -5.00 -16.49 5.76
N GLY A 74 -5.98 -15.84 5.15
CA GLY A 74 -7.31 -15.64 5.73
C GLY A 74 -8.42 -15.89 4.72
N ALA A 75 -9.60 -16.22 5.24
CA ALA A 75 -10.84 -16.30 4.50
C ALA A 75 -11.90 -15.46 5.21
N MET A 76 -12.58 -14.61 4.45
CA MET A 76 -13.47 -13.59 4.97
C MET A 76 -14.77 -13.58 4.19
N GLU A 77 -15.85 -13.29 4.90
CA GLU A 77 -17.17 -13.03 4.32
C GLU A 77 -17.68 -11.68 4.81
N GLN A 78 -18.27 -10.92 3.91
CA GLN A 78 -19.00 -9.69 4.19
C GLN A 78 -20.45 -9.87 3.78
N ASN A 79 -21.34 -9.49 4.66
CA ASN A 79 -22.77 -9.45 4.43
C ASN A 79 -23.27 -8.01 4.48
N ASN A 80 -24.25 -7.70 3.64
CA ASN A 80 -24.99 -6.44 3.68
C ASN A 80 -26.47 -6.74 3.91
N SER A 81 -27.03 -6.22 5.00
CA SER A 81 -28.43 -6.44 5.39
C SER A 81 -28.85 -7.91 5.34
N GLY A 82 -27.96 -8.81 5.80
CA GLY A 82 -28.16 -10.26 5.85
C GLY A 82 -27.88 -11.02 4.54
N ASN A 83 -27.61 -10.34 3.44
CA ASN A 83 -27.23 -10.97 2.18
C ASN A 83 -25.71 -11.00 2.02
N VAL A 84 -25.19 -12.07 1.44
CA VAL A 84 -23.76 -12.17 1.15
C VAL A 84 -23.39 -11.16 0.08
N ASP A 85 -22.54 -10.20 0.42
CA ASP A 85 -22.02 -9.18 -0.46
C ASP A 85 -20.70 -9.64 -1.11
N ARG A 86 -19.78 -10.18 -0.31
CA ARG A 86 -18.46 -10.57 -0.78
C ARG A 86 -17.90 -11.74 0.03
N ARG A 87 -17.31 -12.74 -0.65
CA ARG A 87 -16.43 -13.76 -0.05
C ARG A 87 -15.07 -13.68 -0.69
N TYR A 88 -14.01 -13.62 0.12
CA TYR A 88 -12.65 -13.50 -0.41
C TYR A 88 -11.62 -14.18 0.47
N THR A 89 -10.53 -14.55 -0.16
CA THR A 89 -9.32 -14.98 0.54
C THR A 89 -8.29 -13.86 0.52
N TYR A 90 -7.52 -13.79 1.58
CA TYR A 90 -6.45 -12.83 1.78
C TYR A 90 -5.15 -13.56 2.06
N PHE A 91 -4.08 -13.14 1.39
CA PHE A 91 -2.74 -13.60 1.65
C PHE A 91 -1.81 -12.41 1.87
N GLN A 92 -0.93 -12.53 2.85
CA GLN A 92 0.14 -11.58 3.09
C GLN A 92 1.43 -12.32 3.45
N HIS A 93 2.52 -11.91 2.86
CA HIS A 93 3.85 -12.40 3.17
C HIS A 93 4.80 -11.23 3.34
N SER A 94 5.64 -11.30 4.39
CA SER A 94 6.72 -10.37 4.63
C SER A 94 7.96 -11.15 5.03
N SER A 95 9.09 -10.92 4.37
CA SER A 95 10.35 -11.54 4.73
C SER A 95 11.54 -10.60 4.59
N THR A 96 12.53 -10.82 5.46
CA THR A 96 13.83 -10.16 5.40
C THR A 96 14.91 -11.25 5.42
N ILE A 97 15.75 -11.26 4.39
CA ILE A 97 16.78 -12.27 4.18
C ILE A 97 18.16 -11.60 4.23
N ALA A 98 19.05 -12.14 5.04
CA ALA A 98 20.43 -11.66 5.23
C ALA A 98 20.51 -10.15 5.55
N GLN A 99 19.45 -9.56 6.13
CA GLN A 99 19.32 -8.12 6.40
C GLN A 99 19.46 -7.22 5.16
N LYS A 100 19.40 -7.81 3.96
CA LYS A 100 19.61 -7.12 2.68
C LYS A 100 18.38 -7.18 1.76
N LEU A 101 17.74 -8.33 1.68
CA LEU A 101 16.59 -8.54 0.81
C LEU A 101 15.31 -8.49 1.65
N ASN A 102 14.42 -7.55 1.32
CA ASN A 102 13.10 -7.43 1.90
C ASN A 102 12.08 -7.77 0.82
N ILE A 103 11.17 -8.67 1.11
CA ILE A 103 10.07 -9.04 0.23
C ILE A 103 8.77 -8.80 1.00
N PHE A 104 7.86 -8.11 0.38
CA PHE A 104 6.49 -7.99 0.85
C PHE A 104 5.54 -8.32 -0.30
N SER A 105 4.54 -9.15 -0.04
CA SER A 105 3.48 -9.42 -0.98
C SER A 105 2.14 -9.56 -0.27
N SER A 106 1.09 -9.05 -0.90
CA SER A 106 -0.29 -9.28 -0.46
C SER A 106 -1.18 -9.45 -1.67
N PHE A 107 -2.17 -10.33 -1.57
CA PHE A 107 -3.22 -10.43 -2.57
C PHE A 107 -4.57 -10.77 -1.95
N GLU A 108 -5.63 -10.37 -2.65
CA GLU A 108 -7.00 -10.72 -2.37
C GLU A 108 -7.60 -11.40 -3.58
N LEU A 109 -8.27 -12.51 -3.34
CA LEU A 109 -8.97 -13.27 -4.34
C LEU A 109 -10.44 -13.37 -3.94
N ASP A 110 -11.31 -12.71 -4.69
CA ASP A 110 -12.75 -12.81 -4.50
C ASP A 110 -13.23 -14.14 -5.06
N LEU A 111 -13.95 -14.89 -4.24
CA LEU A 111 -14.60 -16.14 -4.60
C LEU A 111 -16.08 -15.92 -4.95
N TYR A 112 -16.64 -14.84 -4.42
CA TYR A 112 -18.02 -14.43 -4.67
C TYR A 112 -18.15 -12.92 -4.51
N ASN A 113 -18.87 -12.29 -5.44
CA ASN A 113 -19.25 -10.88 -5.38
C ASN A 113 -20.64 -10.75 -6.02
N GLN A 114 -21.59 -10.13 -5.31
CA GLN A 114 -22.97 -10.01 -5.74
C GLN A 114 -23.16 -9.05 -6.92
N VAL A 115 -22.28 -8.08 -7.07
CA VAL A 115 -22.39 -7.03 -8.10
C VAL A 115 -22.16 -7.55 -9.51
N THR A 116 -21.40 -8.63 -9.65
CA THR A 116 -21.10 -9.26 -10.95
C THR A 116 -21.87 -10.55 -11.11
N ALA A 117 -23.20 -10.46 -11.28
CA ALA A 117 -24.10 -11.62 -11.37
C ALA A 117 -23.70 -12.66 -12.45
N ASP A 118 -23.05 -12.22 -13.54
CA ASP A 118 -22.54 -13.10 -14.60
C ASP A 118 -21.27 -13.87 -14.24
N SER A 119 -20.62 -13.55 -13.12
CA SER A 119 -19.36 -14.15 -12.69
C SER A 119 -19.46 -14.97 -11.40
N VAL A 120 -20.65 -15.38 -11.00
CA VAL A 120 -20.85 -16.26 -9.85
C VAL A 120 -20.01 -17.52 -10.03
N GLY A 121 -19.03 -17.72 -9.12
CA GLY A 121 -18.18 -18.89 -9.11
C GLY A 121 -16.84 -18.78 -9.85
N LYS A 122 -16.50 -17.65 -10.47
CA LYS A 122 -15.15 -17.44 -11.03
C LYS A 122 -14.26 -16.65 -10.03
N PRO A 123 -13.13 -17.21 -9.58
CA PRO A 123 -12.20 -16.49 -8.74
C PRO A 123 -11.69 -15.22 -9.44
N ARG A 124 -11.73 -14.08 -8.74
CA ARG A 124 -11.33 -12.78 -9.27
C ARG A 124 -10.21 -12.18 -8.40
N LEU A 125 -9.04 -11.97 -8.98
CA LEU A 125 -7.96 -11.27 -8.30
C LEU A 125 -8.28 -9.77 -8.21
N THR A 126 -8.61 -9.29 -7.02
CA THR A 126 -9.04 -7.90 -6.79
C THR A 126 -7.91 -7.00 -6.34
N ASN A 127 -6.94 -7.55 -5.63
CA ASN A 127 -5.78 -6.81 -5.18
C ASN A 127 -4.52 -7.68 -5.24
N LEU A 128 -3.45 -7.13 -5.82
CA LEU A 128 -2.12 -7.72 -5.80
C LEU A 128 -1.11 -6.61 -5.57
N TYR A 129 -0.30 -6.76 -4.55
CA TYR A 129 0.84 -5.89 -4.29
C TYR A 129 2.08 -6.72 -4.00
N ILE A 130 3.17 -6.42 -4.70
CA ILE A 130 4.48 -7.05 -4.50
C ILE A 130 5.51 -5.93 -4.39
N LEU A 131 6.35 -6.00 -3.39
CA LEU A 131 7.50 -5.14 -3.18
C LEU A 131 8.74 -5.99 -2.90
N VAL A 132 9.79 -5.74 -3.66
CA VAL A 132 11.12 -6.31 -3.44
C VAL A 132 12.10 -5.18 -3.22
N GLY A 133 12.72 -5.14 -2.07
CA GLY A 133 13.78 -4.18 -1.73
C GLY A 133 15.09 -4.90 -1.52
N TYR A 134 16.16 -4.43 -2.16
CA TYR A 134 17.48 -5.01 -2.03
C TYR A 134 18.52 -3.96 -1.65
N ARG A 135 19.16 -4.16 -0.52
CA ARG A 135 20.26 -3.33 -0.06
C ARG A 135 21.58 -3.97 -0.51
N ILE A 136 22.16 -3.43 -1.58
CA ILE A 136 23.42 -3.94 -2.14
C ILE A 136 24.53 -3.77 -1.10
N ASN A 137 24.66 -2.58 -0.52
CA ASN A 137 25.58 -2.24 0.54
C ASN A 137 25.01 -1.10 1.40
N ARG A 138 25.83 -0.49 2.26
CA ARG A 138 25.37 0.65 3.10
C ARG A 138 25.06 1.92 2.30
N MET A 139 25.60 2.01 1.08
CA MET A 139 25.47 3.19 0.22
C MET A 139 24.34 3.08 -0.78
N VAL A 140 23.98 1.87 -1.23
CA VAL A 140 23.09 1.66 -2.36
C VAL A 140 21.94 0.74 -1.96
N ASP A 141 20.73 1.22 -2.12
CA ASP A 141 19.50 0.45 -2.03
C ASP A 141 18.65 0.59 -3.30
N PHE A 142 18.00 -0.49 -3.66
CA PHE A 142 17.10 -0.60 -4.80
C PHE A 142 15.76 -1.18 -4.33
N SER A 143 14.67 -0.71 -4.90
CA SER A 143 13.37 -1.35 -4.69
C SER A 143 12.57 -1.39 -5.98
N LEU A 144 11.81 -2.47 -6.15
CA LEU A 144 10.87 -2.68 -7.23
C LEU A 144 9.52 -3.05 -6.64
N SER A 145 8.46 -2.39 -7.05
CA SER A 145 7.11 -2.75 -6.66
C SER A 145 6.20 -2.88 -7.88
N TYR A 146 5.26 -3.82 -7.77
CA TYR A 146 4.15 -3.97 -8.70
C TYR A 146 2.85 -3.95 -7.90
N ASN A 147 1.86 -3.25 -8.40
CA ASN A 147 0.52 -3.26 -7.86
C ASN A 147 -0.50 -3.47 -8.99
N SER A 148 -1.50 -4.26 -8.70
CA SER A 148 -2.67 -4.44 -9.55
C SER A 148 -3.90 -4.39 -8.65
N ARG A 149 -4.81 -3.47 -8.90
CA ARG A 149 -6.00 -3.29 -8.10
C ARG A 149 -7.21 -3.12 -9.01
N LYS A 150 -8.20 -3.98 -8.83
CA LYS A 150 -9.53 -3.79 -9.37
C LYS A 150 -10.35 -2.95 -8.40
N GLN A 151 -11.29 -2.19 -8.90
CA GLN A 151 -12.24 -1.50 -8.05
C GLN A 151 -13.13 -2.56 -7.37
N ILE A 152 -13.17 -2.55 -6.06
CA ILE A 152 -14.11 -3.34 -5.30
C ILE A 152 -15.35 -2.47 -5.18
N VAL A 153 -16.38 -2.88 -5.86
CA VAL A 153 -17.67 -2.23 -5.76
C VAL A 153 -18.42 -2.93 -4.63
N TYR A 154 -18.72 -2.20 -3.59
CA TYR A 154 -19.58 -2.65 -2.52
C TYR A 154 -21.03 -2.32 -2.88
N TYR A 155 -21.96 -3.19 -2.55
CA TYR A 155 -23.39 -3.01 -2.82
C TYR A 155 -23.93 -1.64 -2.35
N GLU A 156 -23.39 -1.12 -1.25
CA GLU A 156 -23.72 0.20 -0.67
C GLU A 156 -23.32 1.40 -1.54
N THR A 157 -22.28 1.26 -2.35
CA THR A 157 -21.76 2.36 -3.17
C THR A 157 -22.49 2.49 -4.51
N LEU A 158 -23.24 1.47 -4.92
CA LEU A 158 -23.98 1.44 -6.18
C LEU A 158 -25.45 1.74 -5.92
N LYS A 159 -25.83 2.99 -6.05
CA LYS A 159 -27.20 3.46 -5.84
C LYS A 159 -28.10 3.27 -7.06
N THR A 160 -27.53 3.11 -8.27
CA THR A 160 -28.30 3.03 -9.51
C THR A 160 -27.74 1.97 -10.46
N ASP A 161 -28.60 1.43 -11.35
CA ASP A 161 -28.20 0.48 -12.40
C ASP A 161 -27.21 1.11 -13.41
N ILE A 162 -27.24 2.43 -13.56
CA ILE A 162 -26.31 3.18 -14.41
C ILE A 162 -24.91 3.14 -13.81
N GLU A 163 -24.76 3.29 -12.49
CA GLU A 163 -23.47 3.19 -11.82
C GLU A 163 -22.88 1.77 -11.93
N ARG A 164 -23.72 0.73 -11.91
CA ARG A 164 -23.29 -0.66 -12.16
C ARG A 164 -22.82 -0.88 -13.59
N MET A 165 -23.47 -0.28 -14.58
CA MET A 165 -23.05 -0.37 -15.99
C MET A 165 -21.76 0.40 -16.27
N LEU A 166 -21.43 1.41 -15.48
CA LEU A 166 -20.20 2.20 -15.58
C LEU A 166 -19.04 1.58 -14.78
N ASP A 167 -19.30 0.52 -14.02
CA ASP A 167 -18.25 -0.17 -13.27
C ASP A 167 -17.35 -0.99 -14.21
N ASP A 168 -16.21 -0.41 -14.47
CA ASP A 168 -15.18 -0.99 -15.32
C ASP A 168 -14.39 -2.05 -14.52
N ASP A 169 -14.60 -3.33 -14.79
CA ASP A 169 -13.83 -4.46 -14.19
C ASP A 169 -12.34 -4.45 -14.60
N ILE A 170 -11.81 -3.28 -14.91
CA ILE A 170 -10.46 -3.09 -15.41
C ILE A 170 -9.48 -2.90 -14.25
N ALA A 171 -8.46 -3.73 -14.21
CA ALA A 171 -7.40 -3.60 -13.23
C ALA A 171 -6.53 -2.37 -13.49
N ARG A 172 -6.41 -1.50 -12.48
CA ARG A 172 -5.41 -0.43 -12.45
C ARG A 172 -4.07 -1.02 -12.01
N GLN A 173 -3.11 -0.99 -12.90
CA GLN A 173 -1.80 -1.60 -12.68
C GLN A 173 -0.71 -0.54 -12.58
N GLY A 174 0.34 -0.84 -11.84
CA GLY A 174 1.48 0.05 -11.72
C GLY A 174 2.76 -0.69 -11.37
N ILE A 175 3.86 -0.24 -11.98
CA ILE A 175 5.22 -0.66 -11.65
C ILE A 175 5.97 0.56 -11.14
N ARG A 176 6.78 0.39 -10.09
CA ARG A 176 7.69 1.43 -9.62
C ARG A 176 9.04 0.81 -9.30
N ALA A 177 10.09 1.41 -9.86
CA ALA A 177 11.48 1.15 -9.53
C ALA A 177 12.06 2.37 -8.82
N THR A 178 12.84 2.15 -7.75
CA THR A 178 13.49 3.23 -6.99
C THR A 178 14.93 2.83 -6.70
N VAL A 179 15.84 3.78 -6.84
CA VAL A 179 17.26 3.65 -6.50
C VAL A 179 17.64 4.80 -5.58
N ASN A 180 18.32 4.50 -4.48
CA ASN A 180 18.92 5.50 -3.61
C ASN A 180 20.41 5.19 -3.42
N ILE A 181 21.23 6.22 -3.53
CA ILE A 181 22.68 6.15 -3.40
C ILE A 181 23.11 7.18 -2.37
N ARG A 182 23.88 6.74 -1.38
CA ARG A 182 24.45 7.58 -0.32
C ARG A 182 25.97 7.40 -0.28
N PRO A 183 26.68 8.07 -1.20
CA PRO A 183 28.14 7.92 -1.30
C PRO A 183 28.86 8.43 -0.05
N ALA A 184 28.25 9.36 0.68
CA ALA A 184 28.71 9.84 1.97
C ALA A 184 27.50 10.12 2.89
N ASN A 185 27.73 10.23 4.21
CA ASN A 185 26.65 10.45 5.19
C ASN A 185 25.87 11.75 4.96
N TYR A 186 26.44 12.69 4.24
CA TYR A 186 25.85 14.01 3.96
C TYR A 186 25.36 14.16 2.51
N ILE A 187 25.53 13.16 1.64
CA ILE A 187 25.10 13.18 0.25
C ILE A 187 24.06 12.09 0.03
N GLY A 188 22.91 12.45 -0.50
CA GLY A 188 21.88 11.55 -0.96
C GLY A 188 21.53 11.84 -2.42
N ILE A 189 21.54 10.81 -3.25
CA ILE A 189 21.15 10.87 -4.66
C ILE A 189 20.13 9.75 -4.84
N GLY A 190 19.02 10.04 -5.48
CA GLY A 190 18.06 9.00 -5.74
C GLY A 190 17.16 9.33 -6.90
N GLY A 191 16.48 8.29 -7.35
CA GLY A 191 15.50 8.42 -8.39
C GLY A 191 14.47 7.32 -8.35
N SER A 192 13.30 7.61 -8.86
CA SER A 192 12.24 6.63 -9.04
C SER A 192 11.57 6.82 -10.39
N TYR A 193 11.28 5.72 -11.03
CA TYR A 193 10.43 5.66 -12.19
C TYR A 193 9.18 4.85 -11.85
N SER A 194 8.02 5.38 -12.18
CA SER A 194 6.77 4.63 -12.03
C SER A 194 5.92 4.78 -13.29
N LYS A 195 5.36 3.65 -13.71
CA LYS A 195 4.43 3.57 -14.82
C LYS A 195 3.10 3.02 -14.31
N ARG A 196 2.01 3.71 -14.61
CA ARG A 196 0.64 3.25 -14.39
C ARG A 196 -0.01 2.98 -15.72
N PHE A 197 -0.76 1.90 -15.81
CA PHE A 197 -1.44 1.49 -17.02
C PHE A 197 -2.71 0.71 -16.70
N GLN A 198 -3.59 0.68 -17.66
CA GLN A 198 -4.87 0.01 -17.61
C GLN A 198 -5.10 -0.69 -18.96
N SER A 199 -5.82 -1.82 -18.98
CA SER A 199 -5.94 -2.67 -20.18
C SER A 199 -6.56 -1.96 -21.39
N ASN A 200 -7.39 -0.93 -21.17
CA ASN A 200 -8.06 -0.17 -22.22
C ASN A 200 -7.32 1.13 -22.62
N ASP A 201 -6.09 1.32 -22.20
CA ASP A 201 -5.26 2.50 -22.46
C ASP A 201 -5.84 3.85 -21.97
N LEU A 202 -6.97 3.85 -21.28
CA LEU A 202 -7.66 5.07 -20.84
C LEU A 202 -6.91 5.86 -19.77
N ASN A 203 -6.10 5.19 -18.95
CA ASN A 203 -5.38 5.82 -17.85
C ASN A 203 -3.92 5.38 -17.80
N LYS A 204 -3.09 5.97 -18.65
CA LYS A 204 -1.63 5.80 -18.62
C LYS A 204 -0.99 6.99 -17.93
N SER A 205 0.00 6.73 -17.10
CA SER A 205 0.89 7.77 -16.62
C SER A 205 2.29 7.22 -16.35
N ASP A 206 3.27 7.99 -16.80
CA ASP A 206 4.69 7.78 -16.51
C ASP A 206 5.16 8.90 -15.59
N ASN A 207 5.78 8.55 -14.49
CA ASN A 207 6.36 9.49 -13.56
C ASN A 207 7.84 9.17 -13.36
N LEU A 208 8.70 10.16 -13.60
CA LEU A 208 10.13 10.13 -13.32
C LEU A 208 10.43 11.17 -12.25
N ASN A 209 11.02 10.72 -11.15
CA ASN A 209 11.48 11.61 -10.09
C ASN A 209 12.97 11.39 -9.87
N GLY A 210 13.73 12.46 -9.71
CA GLY A 210 15.13 12.43 -9.33
C GLY A 210 15.41 13.47 -8.26
N TYR A 211 16.28 13.15 -7.31
CA TYR A 211 16.69 14.09 -6.29
C TYR A 211 18.17 14.04 -5.96
N LEU A 212 18.69 15.18 -5.53
CA LEU A 212 20.01 15.36 -4.97
C LEU A 212 19.87 16.12 -3.66
N SER A 213 20.49 15.61 -2.61
CA SER A 213 20.46 16.21 -1.29
C SER A 213 21.84 16.28 -0.66
N PHE A 214 22.15 17.41 -0.04
CA PHE A 214 23.29 17.58 0.85
C PHE A 214 22.77 17.99 2.23
N SER A 215 22.95 17.14 3.22
CA SER A 215 22.49 17.42 4.58
C SER A 215 23.44 18.37 5.35
N LYS A 216 24.65 18.50 4.88
CA LYS A 216 25.65 19.42 5.36
C LYS A 216 26.60 19.79 4.24
N ILE A 217 26.65 21.06 3.88
CA ILE A 217 27.62 21.54 2.89
C ILE A 217 28.87 21.98 3.65
N PRO A 218 30.07 21.42 3.36
CA PRO A 218 31.30 21.91 3.95
C PRO A 218 31.45 23.42 3.70
N TRP A 219 31.94 24.16 4.69
CA TRP A 219 32.19 25.60 4.72
C TRP A 219 30.97 26.53 4.75
N ILE A 220 29.81 26.12 4.24
CA ILE A 220 28.62 26.99 4.16
C ILE A 220 27.60 26.67 5.28
N ASP A 221 27.74 25.52 5.92
CA ASP A 221 26.88 24.99 7.02
C ASP A 221 25.37 25.06 6.69
N GLY A 222 25.03 24.58 5.49
CA GLY A 222 23.66 24.59 4.99
C GLY A 222 23.23 23.21 4.48
N ARG A 223 21.93 23.07 4.23
CA ARG A 223 21.30 21.92 3.58
C ARG A 223 20.87 22.33 2.20
N PHE A 224 21.14 21.51 1.21
CA PHE A 224 20.71 21.71 -0.17
C PHE A 224 19.87 20.54 -0.62
N TYR A 225 18.80 20.82 -1.33
CA TYR A 225 17.93 19.83 -1.94
C TYR A 225 17.52 20.29 -3.32
N ALA A 226 17.78 19.46 -4.33
CA ALA A 226 17.28 19.65 -5.69
C ALA A 226 16.41 18.45 -6.06
N ASN A 227 15.31 18.72 -6.71
CA ASN A 227 14.38 17.69 -7.18
C ASN A 227 13.92 17.99 -8.59
N TYR A 228 13.84 16.94 -9.40
CA TYR A 228 13.21 16.95 -10.71
C TYR A 228 12.05 15.95 -10.72
N ASN A 229 10.90 16.38 -11.15
CA ASN A 229 9.74 15.54 -11.35
C ASN A 229 9.18 15.75 -12.75
N ARG A 230 9.07 14.66 -13.53
CA ARG A 230 8.39 14.63 -14.81
C ARG A 230 7.21 13.70 -14.70
N ASN A 231 6.03 14.20 -15.00
CA ASN A 231 4.81 13.43 -15.07
C ASN A 231 4.20 13.55 -16.47
N ILE A 232 3.97 12.42 -17.11
CA ILE A 232 3.30 12.32 -18.41
C ILE A 232 2.06 11.47 -18.21
N SER A 233 0.91 12.02 -18.51
CA SER A 233 -0.37 11.31 -18.53
C SER A 233 -1.02 11.45 -19.91
N ASN A 234 -2.15 10.78 -20.12
CA ASN A 234 -2.91 10.90 -21.38
C ASN A 234 -3.32 12.35 -21.71
N TYR A 235 -3.43 13.20 -20.69
CA TYR A 235 -4.01 14.54 -20.82
C TYR A 235 -3.03 15.68 -20.52
N MET A 236 -1.91 15.38 -19.87
CA MET A 236 -1.00 16.42 -19.39
C MET A 236 0.43 15.92 -19.30
N GLN A 237 1.36 16.78 -19.70
CA GLN A 237 2.78 16.61 -19.44
C GLN A 237 3.26 17.76 -18.55
N THR A 238 3.89 17.41 -17.43
CA THR A 238 4.40 18.40 -16.46
C THR A 238 5.84 18.07 -16.14
N ASN A 239 6.70 19.10 -16.16
CA ASN A 239 8.07 19.04 -15.66
C ASN A 239 8.18 20.04 -14.51
N ILE A 240 8.65 19.59 -13.36
CA ILE A 240 8.80 20.42 -12.18
C ILE A 240 10.25 20.32 -11.72
N TYR A 241 10.91 21.45 -11.64
CA TYR A 241 12.23 21.59 -11.06
C TYR A 241 12.08 22.35 -9.76
N SER A 242 12.66 21.85 -8.70
CA SER A 242 12.67 22.57 -7.43
C SER A 242 14.05 22.51 -6.79
N VAL A 243 14.47 23.64 -6.24
CA VAL A 243 15.73 23.77 -5.52
C VAL A 243 15.44 24.46 -4.20
N ARG A 244 15.96 23.91 -3.13
CA ARG A 244 15.85 24.48 -1.78
C ARG A 244 17.23 24.54 -1.15
N TYR A 245 17.56 25.68 -0.58
CA TYR A 245 18.70 25.86 0.29
C TYR A 245 18.23 26.34 1.65
N SER A 246 18.66 25.65 2.70
CA SER A 246 18.30 25.95 4.09
C SER A 246 19.57 26.12 4.90
N ARG A 247 19.65 27.19 5.70
CA ARG A 247 20.79 27.46 6.58
C ARG A 247 20.30 27.98 7.93
N PRO A 248 20.86 27.51 9.06
CA PRO A 248 20.64 28.16 10.33
C PRO A 248 21.33 29.55 10.33
N ILE A 249 20.54 30.61 10.46
CA ILE A 249 21.03 31.99 10.61
C ILE A 249 21.49 32.21 12.06
N ILE A 250 20.66 31.78 13.00
CA ILE A 250 20.99 31.74 14.43
C ILE A 250 20.79 30.31 14.90
N LYS A 251 21.86 29.65 15.34
CA LYS A 251 21.79 28.25 15.78
C LYS A 251 20.68 28.05 16.80
N MET A 252 19.80 27.08 16.55
CA MET A 252 18.64 26.69 17.38
C MET A 252 17.54 27.77 17.55
N LYS A 253 17.61 28.90 16.84
CA LYS A 253 16.63 29.99 16.99
C LYS A 253 16.02 30.46 15.69
N LEU A 254 16.80 30.50 14.59
CA LEU A 254 16.33 31.04 13.33
C LEU A 254 16.98 30.30 12.15
N ASP A 255 16.15 29.68 11.32
CA ASP A 255 16.55 29.08 10.04
C ASP A 255 16.09 29.97 8.88
N GLY A 256 16.93 30.13 7.87
CA GLY A 256 16.60 30.79 6.61
C GLY A 256 16.49 29.76 5.49
N ASP A 257 15.42 29.88 4.70
CA ASP A 257 15.14 29.03 3.54
C ASP A 257 15.03 29.85 2.27
N ILE A 258 15.69 29.43 1.21
CA ILE A 258 15.49 29.91 -0.14
C ILE A 258 14.93 28.75 -0.97
N TYR A 259 13.79 28.97 -1.56
CA TYR A 259 13.09 27.99 -2.37
C TYR A 259 12.79 28.55 -3.75
N TYR A 260 13.12 27.79 -4.79
CA TYR A 260 12.78 28.09 -6.17
C TYR A 260 12.07 26.89 -6.81
N ARG A 261 11.02 27.14 -7.57
CA ARG A 261 10.28 26.11 -8.31
C ARG A 261 9.90 26.67 -9.69
N LEU A 262 10.13 25.86 -10.71
CA LEU A 262 9.76 26.11 -12.09
C LEU A 262 8.84 24.99 -12.58
#